data_004bed48b03a93e71049b1c67053b46f
#
_entry.id   004bed48b03a93e71049b1c67053b46f
#
_cell.length_a   1.000
_cell.length_b   1.000
_cell.length_c   1.000
_cell.angle_alpha   90.00
_cell.angle_beta   90.00
_cell.angle_gamma   90.00
#
_symmetry.space_group_name_H-M   'P 1'
#
loop_
_entity.id
_entity.type
_entity.pdbx_description
1 polymer ?
#
loop_
_entity_poly.entity_id
_entity_poly.type
_entity_poly.pdbx_seq_one_letter_code
_entity_poly.pdbx_strand_id
1 'polypeptide(L)'
;LQVRVLKPKDAKEYWGLRLLTLNQHPDAFLLTLEEEQKRLYPIKRISALLKDPTRLTIGAFIDDRLIGTITLQKESYKKIKHKASVLSFFIEDAYRNKGIGRRLLTEVINVSRRLEIEQLLLAVVSTNTGAIALYESMGFTVFGLEKKALKVNGQYFDEQHMIYYL
;
A
#
# COMPACT_ATOMS: atom_id res chain seq x y z
N LEU A 1 -5.11 17.96 -7.03
CA LEU A 1 -4.89 16.57 -6.66
C LEU A 1 -5.62 15.65 -7.63
N GLN A 2 -4.85 14.85 -8.38
CA GLN A 2 -5.34 13.80 -9.28
C GLN A 2 -5.09 12.43 -8.64
N VAL A 3 -6.08 11.54 -8.68
CA VAL A 3 -5.93 10.13 -8.26
C VAL A 3 -6.21 9.25 -9.47
N ARG A 4 -5.28 8.38 -9.84
CA ARG A 4 -5.39 7.49 -10.98
C ARG A 4 -4.57 6.22 -10.83
N VAL A 5 -4.91 5.21 -11.61
CA VAL A 5 -4.10 3.99 -11.75
C VAL A 5 -2.75 4.34 -12.37
N LEU A 6 -1.67 3.79 -11.80
CA LEU A 6 -0.33 3.90 -12.36
C LEU A 6 -0.19 3.03 -13.61
N LYS A 7 0.57 3.54 -14.57
CA LYS A 7 0.92 2.86 -15.83
C LYS A 7 2.41 2.55 -15.86
N PRO A 8 2.88 1.68 -16.74
CA PRO A 8 4.31 1.36 -16.87
C PRO A 8 5.24 2.57 -17.00
N LYS A 9 4.77 3.66 -17.62
CA LYS A 9 5.53 4.92 -17.74
C LYS A 9 5.80 5.60 -16.38
N ASP A 10 4.97 5.33 -15.38
CA ASP A 10 5.09 5.91 -14.03
C ASP A 10 6.10 5.14 -13.15
N ALA A 11 6.76 4.11 -13.69
CA ALA A 11 7.64 3.22 -12.94
C ALA A 11 8.83 3.94 -12.28
N LYS A 12 9.36 4.98 -12.92
CA LYS A 12 10.48 5.77 -12.40
C LYS A 12 10.05 6.60 -11.18
N GLU A 13 8.93 7.31 -11.28
CA GLU A 13 8.35 8.10 -10.18
C GLU A 13 7.95 7.19 -9.01
N TYR A 14 7.33 6.05 -9.31
CA TYR A 14 6.98 5.06 -8.29
C TYR A 14 8.22 4.56 -7.54
N TRP A 15 9.31 4.24 -8.25
CA TRP A 15 10.53 3.78 -7.61
C TRP A 15 11.18 4.87 -6.75
N GLY A 16 11.21 6.12 -7.23
CA GLY A 16 11.69 7.27 -6.45
C GLY A 16 10.90 7.46 -5.15
N LEU A 17 9.58 7.42 -5.22
CA LEU A 17 8.70 7.51 -4.05
C LEU A 17 8.93 6.34 -3.09
N ARG A 18 9.14 5.12 -3.61
CA ARG A 18 9.41 3.93 -2.82
C ARG A 18 10.73 4.04 -2.05
N LEU A 19 11.81 4.50 -2.68
CA LEU A 19 13.09 4.72 -1.99
C LEU A 19 12.95 5.76 -0.88
N LEU A 20 12.25 6.86 -1.15
CA LEU A 20 11.96 7.90 -0.14
C LEU A 20 11.21 7.30 1.05
N THR A 21 10.19 6.51 0.78
CA THR A 21 9.37 5.83 1.79
C THR A 21 10.18 4.92 2.70
N LEU A 22 10.99 4.04 2.11
CA LEU A 22 11.82 3.08 2.86
C LEU A 22 12.90 3.78 3.70
N ASN A 23 13.38 4.93 3.24
CA ASN A 23 14.34 5.73 3.99
C ASN A 23 13.70 6.45 5.20
N GLN A 24 12.49 6.97 5.02
CA GLN A 24 11.79 7.74 6.08
C GLN A 24 11.09 6.85 7.11
N HIS A 25 10.60 5.69 6.70
CA HIS A 25 9.79 4.79 7.52
C HIS A 25 10.24 3.33 7.40
N PRO A 26 11.46 2.99 7.87
CA PRO A 26 12.03 1.65 7.70
C PRO A 26 11.25 0.54 8.42
N ASP A 27 10.52 0.88 9.48
CA ASP A 27 9.69 -0.03 10.27
C ASP A 27 8.28 -0.27 9.70
N ALA A 28 7.87 0.53 8.72
CA ALA A 28 6.51 0.44 8.16
C ALA A 28 6.38 -0.55 6.99
N PHE A 29 7.48 -1.12 6.51
CA PHE A 29 7.51 -1.97 5.31
C PHE A 29 8.36 -3.21 5.50
N LEU A 30 7.97 -4.28 4.80
CA LEU A 30 8.66 -5.57 4.84
C LEU A 30 10.10 -5.49 4.28
N LEU A 31 10.31 -4.72 3.21
CA LEU A 31 11.62 -4.56 2.56
C LEU A 31 12.40 -3.39 3.15
N THR A 32 13.71 -3.57 3.29
CA THR A 32 14.63 -2.50 3.65
C THR A 32 15.02 -1.65 2.43
N LEU A 33 15.50 -0.43 2.69
CA LEU A 33 16.06 0.45 1.65
C LEU A 33 17.23 -0.23 0.92
N GLU A 34 18.12 -0.90 1.67
CA GLU A 34 19.28 -1.61 1.12
C GLU A 34 18.89 -2.72 0.17
N GLU A 35 17.90 -3.55 0.55
CA GLU A 35 17.36 -4.61 -0.31
C GLU A 35 16.76 -4.05 -1.59
N GLU A 36 16.02 -2.94 -1.51
CA GLU A 36 15.43 -2.30 -2.69
C GLU A 36 16.51 -1.71 -3.61
N GLN A 37 17.53 -1.04 -3.06
CA GLN A 37 18.63 -0.45 -3.83
C GLN A 37 19.50 -1.50 -4.54
N LYS A 38 19.67 -2.69 -3.96
CA LYS A 38 20.43 -3.80 -4.56
C LYS A 38 19.70 -4.52 -5.70
N ARG A 39 18.42 -4.21 -5.93
CA ARG A 39 17.66 -4.86 -7.00
C ARG A 39 18.16 -4.46 -8.38
N LEU A 40 18.40 -5.48 -9.22
CA LEU A 40 18.76 -5.27 -10.62
C LEU A 40 17.54 -4.81 -11.43
N TYR A 41 17.77 -3.82 -12.31
CA TYR A 41 16.75 -3.29 -13.22
C TYR A 41 15.44 -2.87 -12.54
N PRO A 42 15.46 -2.03 -11.49
CA PRO A 42 14.29 -1.73 -10.66
C PRO A 42 13.13 -1.13 -11.48
N ILE A 43 13.41 -0.21 -12.40
CA ILE A 43 12.39 0.42 -13.25
C ILE A 43 11.69 -0.61 -14.15
N LYS A 44 12.46 -1.52 -14.76
CA LYS A 44 11.91 -2.59 -15.62
C LYS A 44 11.01 -3.53 -14.82
N ARG A 45 11.42 -3.89 -13.59
CA ARG A 45 10.64 -4.73 -12.68
C ARG A 45 9.34 -4.06 -12.26
N ILE A 46 9.41 -2.79 -11.87
CA ILE A 46 8.22 -2.00 -11.48
C ILE A 46 7.29 -1.84 -12.68
N SER A 47 7.83 -1.54 -13.86
CA SER A 47 7.03 -1.47 -15.09
C SER A 47 6.28 -2.79 -15.37
N ALA A 48 6.90 -3.94 -15.12
CA ALA A 48 6.24 -5.25 -15.22
C ALA A 48 5.15 -5.43 -14.15
N LEU A 49 5.41 -5.06 -12.89
CA LEU A 49 4.43 -5.10 -11.82
C LEU A 49 3.21 -4.22 -12.09
N LEU A 50 3.41 -3.05 -12.72
CA LEU A 50 2.32 -2.15 -13.09
C LEU A 50 1.48 -2.65 -14.29
N LYS A 51 1.93 -3.71 -14.97
CA LYS A 51 1.18 -4.43 -16.03
C LYS A 51 0.46 -5.67 -15.51
N ASP A 52 0.76 -6.11 -14.29
CA ASP A 52 0.19 -7.33 -13.74
C ASP A 52 -1.32 -7.16 -13.50
N PRO A 53 -2.18 -7.98 -14.16
CA PRO A 53 -3.63 -7.86 -14.04
C PRO A 53 -4.19 -8.24 -12.66
N THR A 54 -3.39 -8.93 -11.84
CA THR A 54 -3.76 -9.25 -10.45
C THR A 54 -3.45 -8.12 -9.49
N ARG A 55 -2.74 -7.08 -9.97
CA ARG A 55 -2.20 -6.02 -9.16
C ARG A 55 -2.59 -4.65 -9.72
N LEU A 56 -3.25 -3.84 -8.91
CA LEU A 56 -3.66 -2.49 -9.30
C LEU A 56 -3.03 -1.49 -8.34
N THR A 57 -2.08 -0.69 -8.81
CA THR A 57 -1.50 0.39 -8.03
C THR A 57 -2.12 1.72 -8.43
N ILE A 58 -2.66 2.44 -7.44
CA ILE A 58 -3.27 3.76 -7.59
C ILE A 58 -2.32 4.79 -7.02
N GLY A 59 -2.10 5.87 -7.75
CA GLY A 59 -1.25 6.98 -7.36
C GLY A 59 -2.04 8.27 -7.14
N ALA A 60 -1.59 9.07 -6.18
CA ALA A 60 -2.03 10.44 -5.97
C ALA A 60 -0.95 11.39 -6.52
N PHE A 61 -1.37 12.36 -7.33
CA PHE A 61 -0.50 13.32 -8.01
C PHE A 61 -0.89 14.76 -7.66
N ILE A 62 0.12 15.59 -7.43
CA ILE A 62 0.01 17.05 -7.37
C ILE A 62 1.04 17.60 -8.37
N ASP A 63 0.59 18.47 -9.29
CA ASP A 63 1.42 19.08 -10.33
C ASP A 63 2.29 18.03 -11.07
N ASP A 64 1.63 16.95 -11.50
CA ASP A 64 2.22 15.77 -12.17
C ASP A 64 3.25 14.98 -11.35
N ARG A 65 3.52 15.36 -10.11
CA ARG A 65 4.39 14.65 -9.19
C ARG A 65 3.62 13.59 -8.41
N LEU A 66 4.09 12.36 -8.41
CA LEU A 66 3.55 11.27 -7.59
C LEU A 66 3.94 11.48 -6.12
N ILE A 67 2.93 11.65 -5.24
CA ILE A 67 3.11 11.97 -3.82
C ILE A 67 2.57 10.89 -2.88
N GLY A 68 1.90 9.90 -3.40
CA GLY A 68 1.38 8.77 -2.61
C GLY A 68 0.87 7.65 -3.48
N THR A 69 0.86 6.45 -2.93
CA THR A 69 0.39 5.24 -3.61
C THR A 69 -0.37 4.33 -2.67
N ILE A 70 -1.21 3.49 -3.26
CA ILE A 70 -1.86 2.35 -2.62
C ILE A 70 -2.01 1.25 -3.65
N THR A 71 -1.81 -0.02 -3.26
CA THR A 71 -1.92 -1.15 -4.17
C THR A 71 -3.00 -2.12 -3.70
N LEU A 72 -3.87 -2.51 -4.61
CA LEU A 72 -4.81 -3.62 -4.47
C LEU A 72 -4.20 -4.85 -5.12
N GLN A 73 -3.98 -5.91 -4.35
CA GLN A 73 -3.51 -7.21 -4.82
C GLN A 73 -4.67 -8.20 -4.76
N LYS A 74 -5.12 -8.69 -5.91
CA LYS A 74 -6.20 -9.68 -6.01
C LYS A 74 -5.67 -11.08 -5.74
N GLU A 75 -6.50 -11.90 -5.11
CA GLU A 75 -6.24 -13.33 -4.98
C GLU A 75 -6.65 -14.08 -6.26
N SER A 76 -5.88 -15.12 -6.62
CA SER A 76 -6.09 -15.89 -7.86
C SER A 76 -6.70 -17.27 -7.65
N TYR A 77 -6.59 -17.85 -6.46
CA TYR A 77 -7.17 -19.17 -6.18
C TYR A 77 -8.70 -19.10 -6.04
N LYS A 78 -9.41 -20.03 -6.65
CA LYS A 78 -10.88 -20.04 -6.75
C LYS A 78 -11.60 -19.82 -5.42
N LYS A 79 -11.13 -20.43 -4.33
CA LYS A 79 -11.77 -20.34 -2.99
C LYS A 79 -11.59 -19.01 -2.29
N ILE A 80 -10.61 -18.18 -2.72
CA ILE A 80 -10.29 -16.90 -2.08
C ILE A 80 -10.31 -15.73 -3.06
N LYS A 81 -10.73 -15.94 -4.33
CA LYS A 81 -10.78 -14.90 -5.37
C LYS A 81 -11.68 -13.70 -5.03
N HIS A 82 -12.58 -13.87 -4.04
CA HIS A 82 -13.43 -12.81 -3.49
C HIS A 82 -12.67 -11.86 -2.54
N LYS A 83 -11.39 -12.13 -2.29
CA LYS A 83 -10.55 -11.34 -1.40
C LYS A 83 -9.49 -10.58 -2.19
N ALA A 84 -9.03 -9.47 -1.61
CA ALA A 84 -7.84 -8.77 -2.06
C ALA A 84 -7.09 -8.16 -0.86
N SER A 85 -5.80 -7.97 -1.02
CA SER A 85 -4.94 -7.33 -0.03
C SER A 85 -4.64 -5.89 -0.42
N VAL A 86 -4.66 -4.99 0.56
CA VAL A 86 -4.20 -3.60 0.42
C VAL A 86 -2.74 -3.55 0.84
N LEU A 87 -1.87 -3.15 -0.09
CA LEU A 87 -0.42 -3.15 0.06
C LEU A 87 0.18 -1.79 -0.33
N SER A 88 1.43 -1.57 0.06
CA SER A 88 2.23 -0.42 -0.43
C SER A 88 1.49 0.92 -0.30
N PHE A 89 0.79 1.11 0.81
CA PHE A 89 0.08 2.34 1.10
C PHE A 89 1.04 3.34 1.74
N PHE A 90 1.34 4.39 1.00
CA PHE A 90 2.25 5.44 1.43
C PHE A 90 1.82 6.80 0.92
N ILE A 91 2.07 7.83 1.73
CA ILE A 91 1.95 9.24 1.35
C ILE A 91 3.20 9.94 1.87
N GLU A 92 3.86 10.71 1.02
CA GLU A 92 4.99 11.55 1.37
C GLU A 92 4.63 12.48 2.54
N ASP A 93 5.51 12.58 3.55
CA ASP A 93 5.21 13.25 4.83
C ASP A 93 4.70 14.69 4.68
N ALA A 94 5.27 15.44 3.73
CA ALA A 94 4.84 16.81 3.43
C ALA A 94 3.37 16.94 2.99
N TYR A 95 2.76 15.83 2.57
CA TYR A 95 1.38 15.77 2.06
C TYR A 95 0.43 15.01 2.97
N ARG A 96 0.88 14.53 4.13
CA ARG A 96 0.02 13.86 5.12
C ARG A 96 -0.98 14.83 5.75
N ASN A 97 -2.01 14.30 6.38
CA ASN A 97 -3.08 15.03 7.06
C ASN A 97 -3.89 16.01 6.18
N LYS A 98 -3.82 15.83 4.84
CA LYS A 98 -4.56 16.63 3.84
C LYS A 98 -5.68 15.83 3.15
N GLY A 99 -6.13 14.74 3.76
CA GLY A 99 -7.21 13.89 3.22
C GLY A 99 -6.80 12.97 2.06
N ILE A 100 -5.53 12.98 1.62
CA ILE A 100 -5.05 12.21 0.46
C ILE A 100 -5.18 10.71 0.71
N GLY A 101 -4.85 10.24 1.91
CA GLY A 101 -4.97 8.83 2.28
C GLY A 101 -6.41 8.34 2.19
N ARG A 102 -7.35 9.12 2.66
CA ARG A 102 -8.78 8.82 2.54
C ARG A 102 -9.21 8.72 1.08
N ARG A 103 -8.76 9.61 0.21
CA ARG A 103 -9.08 9.57 -1.23
C ARG A 103 -8.51 8.34 -1.91
N LEU A 104 -7.25 7.98 -1.63
CA LEU A 104 -6.62 6.77 -2.16
C LEU A 104 -7.37 5.51 -1.72
N LEU A 105 -7.68 5.41 -0.43
CA LEU A 105 -8.40 4.25 0.12
C LEU A 105 -9.85 4.17 -0.41
N THR A 106 -10.52 5.31 -0.55
CA THR A 106 -11.86 5.37 -1.19
C THR A 106 -11.81 4.83 -2.62
N GLU A 107 -10.78 5.19 -3.40
CA GLU A 107 -10.67 4.69 -4.78
C GLU A 107 -10.39 3.19 -4.81
N VAL A 108 -9.58 2.65 -3.90
CA VAL A 108 -9.39 1.20 -3.75
C VAL A 108 -10.72 0.51 -3.46
N ILE A 109 -11.51 1.02 -2.52
CA ILE A 109 -12.83 0.47 -2.18
C ILE A 109 -13.77 0.49 -3.41
N ASN A 110 -13.80 1.60 -4.14
CA ASN A 110 -14.64 1.73 -5.34
C ASN A 110 -14.22 0.76 -6.45
N VAL A 111 -12.91 0.62 -6.69
CA VAL A 111 -12.37 -0.35 -7.65
C VAL A 111 -12.70 -1.78 -7.21
N SER A 112 -12.57 -2.08 -5.93
CA SER A 112 -12.86 -3.41 -5.38
C SER A 112 -14.32 -3.81 -5.61
N ARG A 113 -15.26 -2.88 -5.41
CA ARG A 113 -16.69 -3.11 -5.73
C ARG A 113 -16.90 -3.41 -7.21
N ARG A 114 -16.27 -2.64 -8.11
CA ARG A 114 -16.36 -2.89 -9.57
C ARG A 114 -15.77 -4.24 -9.99
N LEU A 115 -14.81 -4.76 -9.22
CA LEU A 115 -14.15 -6.06 -9.43
C LEU A 115 -14.82 -7.22 -8.68
N GLU A 116 -15.97 -6.97 -8.03
CA GLU A 116 -16.72 -7.97 -7.25
C GLU A 116 -15.87 -8.61 -6.13
N ILE A 117 -14.94 -7.83 -5.56
CA ILE A 117 -14.22 -8.20 -4.34
C ILE A 117 -15.14 -7.97 -3.15
N GLU A 118 -15.19 -8.93 -2.23
CA GLU A 118 -16.06 -8.91 -1.06
C GLU A 118 -15.31 -8.52 0.22
N GLN A 119 -13.98 -8.73 0.24
CA GLN A 119 -13.16 -8.49 1.43
C GLN A 119 -11.83 -7.84 1.06
N LEU A 120 -11.46 -6.80 1.79
CA LEU A 120 -10.12 -6.21 1.76
C LEU A 120 -9.38 -6.52 3.05
N LEU A 121 -8.16 -7.00 2.94
CA LEU A 121 -7.28 -7.30 4.06
C LEU A 121 -6.04 -6.42 4.02
N LEU A 122 -5.53 -6.05 5.18
CA LEU A 122 -4.24 -5.39 5.33
C LEU A 122 -3.58 -5.76 6.65
N ALA A 123 -2.25 -5.58 6.71
CA ALA A 123 -1.48 -5.59 7.93
C ALA A 123 -0.87 -4.20 8.17
N VAL A 124 -0.84 -3.76 9.41
CA VAL A 124 -0.28 -2.47 9.81
C VAL A 124 0.48 -2.60 11.12
N VAL A 125 1.68 -2.04 11.18
CA VAL A 125 2.48 -2.01 12.40
C VAL A 125 1.70 -1.31 13.51
N SER A 126 1.60 -1.93 14.69
CA SER A 126 0.73 -1.49 15.79
C SER A 126 1.09 -0.10 16.33
N THR A 127 2.31 0.37 16.09
CA THR A 127 2.76 1.73 16.45
C THR A 127 2.34 2.80 15.44
N ASN A 128 1.85 2.41 14.24
CA ASN A 128 1.39 3.35 13.22
C ASN A 128 -0.06 3.78 13.48
N THR A 129 -0.26 4.51 14.57
CA THR A 129 -1.58 4.93 15.06
C THR A 129 -2.34 5.79 14.06
N GLY A 130 -1.64 6.61 13.26
CA GLY A 130 -2.25 7.44 12.24
C GLY A 130 -2.88 6.62 11.09
N ALA A 131 -2.19 5.56 10.64
CA ALA A 131 -2.73 4.67 9.62
C ALA A 131 -3.90 3.85 10.18
N ILE A 132 -3.78 3.32 11.41
CA ILE A 132 -4.84 2.57 12.08
C ILE A 132 -6.11 3.42 12.18
N ALA A 133 -6.00 4.66 12.69
CA ALA A 133 -7.13 5.58 12.81
C ALA A 133 -7.79 5.87 11.45
N LEU A 134 -7.00 6.01 10.38
CA LEU A 134 -7.55 6.16 9.03
C LEU A 134 -8.34 4.92 8.61
N TYR A 135 -7.78 3.71 8.77
CA TYR A 135 -8.45 2.46 8.40
C TYR A 135 -9.74 2.26 9.18
N GLU A 136 -9.72 2.45 10.50
CA GLU A 136 -10.91 2.36 11.35
C GLU A 136 -11.99 3.37 10.94
N SER A 137 -11.60 4.62 10.65
CA SER A 137 -12.53 5.67 10.17
C SER A 137 -13.16 5.36 8.81
N MET A 138 -12.57 4.42 8.05
CA MET A 138 -13.07 3.95 6.76
C MET A 138 -13.84 2.63 6.87
N GLY A 139 -13.95 2.05 8.09
CA GLY A 139 -14.74 0.85 8.36
C GLY A 139 -13.94 -0.45 8.42
N PHE A 140 -12.60 -0.39 8.40
CA PHE A 140 -11.78 -1.57 8.67
C PHE A 140 -11.83 -1.91 10.16
N THR A 141 -11.82 -3.21 10.47
CA THR A 141 -11.81 -3.75 11.83
C THR A 141 -10.63 -4.69 12.03
N VAL A 142 -10.07 -4.70 13.23
CA VAL A 142 -8.98 -5.63 13.60
C VAL A 142 -9.56 -7.03 13.78
N PHE A 143 -8.96 -8.02 13.14
CA PHE A 143 -9.32 -9.44 13.32
C PHE A 143 -8.16 -10.29 13.87
N GLY A 144 -6.96 -9.75 13.96
CA GLY A 144 -5.80 -10.45 14.48
C GLY A 144 -4.67 -9.52 14.89
N LEU A 145 -3.84 -10.00 15.81
CA LEU A 145 -2.61 -9.34 16.26
C LEU A 145 -1.46 -10.33 16.14
N GLU A 146 -0.49 -10.01 15.30
CA GLU A 146 0.74 -10.78 15.14
C GLU A 146 1.85 -10.17 16.01
N LYS A 147 2.22 -10.90 17.06
CA LYS A 147 3.32 -10.50 17.94
C LYS A 147 4.65 -10.71 17.26
N LYS A 148 5.55 -9.70 17.37
CA LYS A 148 6.91 -9.74 16.80
C LYS A 148 6.91 -10.03 15.29
N ALA A 149 5.94 -9.49 14.57
CA ALA A 149 5.78 -9.66 13.11
C ALA A 149 6.99 -9.18 12.32
N LEU A 150 7.59 -8.06 12.74
CA LEU A 150 8.80 -7.50 12.10
C LEU A 150 9.92 -7.36 13.12
N LYS A 151 11.18 -7.44 12.63
CA LYS A 151 12.38 -7.15 13.40
C LYS A 151 13.26 -6.16 12.64
N VAL A 152 13.43 -4.97 13.20
CA VAL A 152 14.23 -3.89 12.60
C VAL A 152 15.30 -3.47 13.63
N ASN A 153 16.56 -3.55 13.24
CA ASN A 153 17.70 -3.18 14.11
C ASN A 153 17.63 -3.80 15.53
N GLY A 154 17.23 -5.07 15.61
CA GLY A 154 17.09 -5.80 16.88
C GLY A 154 15.79 -5.55 17.64
N GLN A 155 15.00 -4.56 17.28
CA GLN A 155 13.71 -4.26 17.88
C GLN A 155 12.58 -5.00 17.16
N TYR A 156 11.64 -5.55 17.93
CA TYR A 156 10.45 -6.22 17.38
C TYR A 156 9.26 -5.27 17.30
N PHE A 157 8.47 -5.43 16.24
CA PHE A 157 7.22 -4.71 16.01
C PHE A 157 6.09 -5.72 15.84
N ASP A 158 4.95 -5.42 16.46
CA ASP A 158 3.71 -6.19 16.28
C ASP A 158 2.94 -5.63 15.10
N GLU A 159 2.16 -6.46 14.40
CA GLU A 159 1.23 -6.03 13.35
C GLU A 159 -0.22 -6.34 13.71
N GLN A 160 -1.10 -5.39 13.45
CA GLN A 160 -2.54 -5.61 13.45
C GLN A 160 -2.97 -6.03 12.04
N HIS A 161 -3.74 -7.12 11.98
CA HIS A 161 -4.40 -7.56 10.75
C HIS A 161 -5.82 -7.03 10.74
N MET A 162 -6.16 -6.27 9.69
CA MET A 162 -7.45 -5.60 9.58
C MET A 162 -8.20 -6.07 8.33
N ILE A 163 -9.53 -6.05 8.41
CA ILE A 163 -10.44 -6.46 7.35
C ILE A 163 -11.54 -5.42 7.14
N TYR A 164 -11.94 -5.26 5.89
CA TYR A 164 -13.10 -4.48 5.46
C TYR A 164 -14.00 -5.36 4.59
N TYR A 165 -15.29 -5.43 4.92
CA TYR A 165 -16.31 -6.11 4.10
C TYR A 165 -16.99 -5.09 3.18
N LEU A 166 -17.04 -5.38 1.87
CA LEU A 166 -17.59 -4.50 0.84
C LEU A 166 -19.11 -4.62 0.67
#